data_40ef89002f2d2884f2b701cea1779a38
#
_entry.id   40ef89002f2d2884f2b701cea1779a38
#
_cell.length_a   1.000
_cell.length_b   1.000
_cell.length_c   1.000
_cell.angle_alpha   90.00
_cell.angle_beta   90.00
_cell.angle_gamma   90.00
#
_symmetry.space_group_name_H-M   'P 1'
#
loop_
_entity.id
_entity.type
_entity.pdbx_description
1 polymer ?
#
loop_
_entity_poly.entity_id
_entity_poly.type
_entity_poly.pdbx_seq_one_letter_code
_entity_poly.pdbx_strand_id
1 'polypeptide(L)'
;MDNGDAAALSTDNANVGILPADDANAGTLSKDNPNAATLSANALNIGALPGITQPGRLPSLRVVGQLSQSYIVTEGSEGMYLVDQHAAHERILLERMVAALKARAPISQILLTPIQFELAPREVEAIEEHLQQLEHIGFALEILEHSTLSITAVPNVLIKQMNARSLHELIADLTAPEHVGHSETWEEHALANVACKAAIKANYFLTVSEMREMIEQLGQTNAPFSCCHGRPTMVHFSLSALEREFGRR
;
A
#
# COMPACT_ATOMS: atom_id res chain seq x y z
N MET A 1 -64.63 -36.32 12.34
CA MET A 1 -65.36 -35.34 11.58
C MET A 1 -64.55 -34.06 11.72
N ASP A 2 -63.87 -33.51 10.80
CA ASP A 2 -63.92 -33.60 9.36
C ASP A 2 -62.56 -33.09 8.81
N ASN A 3 -62.20 -33.60 7.69
CA ASN A 3 -60.96 -33.34 6.94
C ASN A 3 -60.83 -31.88 6.45
N GLY A 4 -59.64 -31.39 6.39
CA GLY A 4 -59.29 -30.17 5.71
C GLY A 4 -57.90 -30.27 5.07
N ASP A 5 -57.91 -30.44 3.73
CA ASP A 5 -56.76 -30.59 2.84
C ASP A 5 -55.76 -29.44 2.94
N ALA A 6 -54.49 -29.80 3.06
CA ALA A 6 -53.38 -28.89 2.86
C ALA A 6 -52.74 -29.12 1.47
N ALA A 7 -52.93 -28.17 0.57
CA ALA A 7 -52.33 -28.15 -0.75
C ALA A 7 -50.80 -27.95 -0.67
N ALA A 8 -50.09 -28.89 -1.28
CA ALA A 8 -48.63 -28.81 -1.46
C ALA A 8 -48.30 -27.80 -2.56
N LEU A 9 -47.50 -26.77 -2.24
CA LEU A 9 -46.82 -25.91 -3.19
C LEU A 9 -45.46 -26.49 -3.54
N SER A 10 -45.36 -26.88 -4.79
CA SER A 10 -44.14 -27.31 -5.48
C SER A 10 -43.12 -26.16 -5.49
N THR A 11 -41.96 -26.38 -4.90
CA THR A 11 -40.79 -25.50 -5.10
C THR A 11 -39.95 -26.07 -6.20
N ASP A 12 -39.90 -25.34 -7.31
CA ASP A 12 -38.99 -25.59 -8.43
C ASP A 12 -37.53 -25.46 -7.97
N ASN A 13 -36.83 -26.55 -8.17
CA ASN A 13 -35.41 -26.73 -7.85
C ASN A 13 -34.57 -26.11 -8.99
N ALA A 14 -34.09 -24.86 -8.80
CA ALA A 14 -33.10 -24.25 -9.68
C ALA A 14 -31.77 -24.93 -9.46
N ASN A 15 -31.39 -25.78 -10.41
CA ASN A 15 -30.13 -26.49 -10.49
C ASN A 15 -28.98 -25.50 -10.75
N VAL A 16 -28.27 -25.08 -9.71
CA VAL A 16 -26.99 -24.35 -9.82
C VAL A 16 -25.91 -25.40 -10.03
N GLY A 17 -25.50 -25.53 -11.29
CA GLY A 17 -24.39 -26.40 -11.68
C GLY A 17 -23.08 -25.95 -11.04
N ILE A 18 -22.57 -26.77 -10.12
CA ILE A 18 -21.20 -26.68 -9.59
C ILE A 18 -20.29 -27.23 -10.69
N LEU A 19 -19.46 -26.37 -11.26
CA LEU A 19 -18.37 -26.79 -12.14
C LEU A 19 -17.28 -27.46 -11.28
N PRO A 20 -16.73 -28.61 -11.68
CA PRO A 20 -15.65 -29.26 -10.96
C PRO A 20 -14.36 -28.43 -11.08
N ALA A 21 -13.60 -28.38 -10.01
CA ALA A 21 -12.25 -27.86 -9.98
C ALA A 21 -11.34 -28.81 -10.77
N ASP A 22 -10.93 -28.41 -11.96
CA ASP A 22 -9.92 -29.12 -12.73
C ASP A 22 -8.53 -28.70 -12.36
N ASP A 23 -7.74 -29.73 -12.23
CA ASP A 23 -6.36 -29.88 -11.83
C ASP A 23 -5.36 -28.90 -12.44
N ALA A 24 -4.32 -28.68 -11.63
CA ALA A 24 -3.04 -28.10 -11.99
C ALA A 24 -2.51 -28.62 -13.33
N ASN A 25 -2.53 -27.79 -14.35
CA ASN A 25 -1.69 -27.97 -15.53
C ASN A 25 -0.67 -26.86 -15.60
N ALA A 26 0.56 -27.17 -15.16
CA ALA A 26 1.73 -26.36 -15.41
C ALA A 26 2.04 -26.37 -16.91
N GLY A 27 1.30 -25.56 -17.66
CA GLY A 27 1.54 -25.34 -19.08
C GLY A 27 2.82 -24.54 -19.25
N THR A 28 3.87 -25.21 -19.71
CA THR A 28 5.05 -24.62 -20.33
C THR A 28 4.64 -23.60 -21.36
N LEU A 29 4.95 -22.30 -21.08
CA LEU A 29 4.77 -21.21 -22.03
C LEU A 29 5.60 -21.52 -23.28
N SER A 30 4.91 -21.84 -24.36
CA SER A 30 5.49 -21.98 -25.69
C SER A 30 6.15 -20.67 -26.09
N LYS A 31 7.42 -20.75 -26.53
CA LYS A 31 8.25 -19.59 -26.92
C LYS A 31 7.89 -19.00 -28.29
N ASP A 32 6.80 -19.43 -28.92
CA ASP A 32 6.49 -19.11 -30.31
C ASP A 32 5.13 -18.42 -30.46
N ASN A 33 4.87 -17.38 -29.66
CA ASN A 33 3.78 -16.46 -29.94
C ASN A 33 4.35 -15.15 -30.52
N PRO A 34 4.31 -14.92 -31.85
CA PRO A 34 4.85 -13.70 -32.47
C PRO A 34 4.06 -12.43 -32.14
N ASN A 35 2.96 -12.53 -31.39
CA ASN A 35 2.16 -11.41 -30.90
C ASN A 35 2.30 -11.11 -29.42
N ALA A 36 3.20 -11.78 -28.71
CA ALA A 36 3.69 -11.27 -27.46
C ALA A 36 4.59 -10.08 -27.78
N ALA A 37 3.98 -8.93 -28.10
CA ALA A 37 4.66 -7.65 -28.11
C ALA A 37 5.22 -7.50 -26.69
N THR A 38 6.47 -7.88 -26.53
CA THR A 38 7.30 -7.51 -25.40
C THR A 38 7.19 -6.00 -25.35
N LEU A 39 6.37 -5.49 -24.40
CA LEU A 39 6.43 -4.08 -24.02
C LEU A 39 7.86 -3.89 -23.52
N SER A 40 8.73 -3.50 -24.44
CA SER A 40 10.12 -3.23 -24.15
C SER A 40 10.12 -2.17 -23.05
N ALA A 41 10.84 -2.40 -21.97
CA ALA A 41 11.02 -1.44 -20.88
C ALA A 41 11.49 -0.05 -21.38
N ASN A 42 11.96 0.04 -22.62
CA ASN A 42 12.30 1.27 -23.33
C ASN A 42 11.08 2.06 -23.86
N ALA A 43 9.89 1.51 -23.88
CA ALA A 43 8.68 2.25 -24.27
C ALA A 43 8.06 3.01 -23.08
N LEU A 44 8.37 2.60 -21.86
CA LEU A 44 8.07 3.32 -20.63
C LEU A 44 9.30 4.17 -20.30
N ASN A 45 9.33 5.41 -20.75
CA ASN A 45 10.36 6.37 -20.38
C ASN A 45 10.14 6.77 -18.89
N ILE A 46 10.56 5.89 -17.97
CA ILE A 46 10.40 6.05 -16.53
C ILE A 46 11.35 7.12 -15.96
N GLY A 47 12.28 7.64 -16.79
CA GLY A 47 13.33 8.56 -16.37
C GLY A 47 13.01 10.06 -16.41
N ALA A 48 11.99 10.50 -17.17
CA ALA A 48 11.59 11.91 -17.21
C ALA A 48 10.12 11.97 -17.63
N LEU A 49 9.24 12.30 -16.70
CA LEU A 49 7.84 12.60 -17.03
C LEU A 49 7.79 13.91 -17.82
N PRO A 50 7.30 13.91 -19.09
CA PRO A 50 7.15 15.14 -19.86
C PRO A 50 6.21 16.11 -19.14
N GLY A 51 6.50 17.39 -19.19
CA GLY A 51 5.68 18.44 -18.56
C GLY A 51 6.07 18.79 -17.12
N ILE A 52 7.06 18.10 -16.53
CA ILE A 52 7.62 18.48 -15.24
C ILE A 52 8.72 19.51 -15.46
N THR A 53 8.35 20.77 -15.36
CA THR A 53 9.30 21.89 -15.50
C THR A 53 10.14 22.13 -14.24
N GLN A 54 9.78 21.48 -13.11
CA GLN A 54 10.52 21.55 -11.85
C GLN A 54 10.61 20.15 -11.22
N PRO A 55 11.82 19.71 -10.79
CA PRO A 55 12.00 18.46 -10.06
C PRO A 55 11.12 18.46 -8.79
N GLY A 56 10.32 17.42 -8.60
CA GLY A 56 9.52 17.23 -7.40
C GLY A 56 8.11 17.84 -7.44
N ARG A 57 7.67 18.48 -8.51
CA ARG A 57 6.30 19.03 -8.57
C ARG A 57 5.42 18.25 -9.54
N LEU A 58 4.25 17.80 -9.05
CA LEU A 58 3.24 17.16 -9.89
C LEU A 58 2.66 18.16 -10.92
N PRO A 59 2.36 17.70 -12.15
CA PRO A 59 1.54 18.48 -13.07
C PRO A 59 0.13 18.67 -12.50
N SER A 60 -0.63 19.62 -13.05
CA SER A 60 -2.06 19.74 -12.73
C SER A 60 -2.79 18.50 -13.24
N LEU A 61 -3.37 17.71 -12.34
CA LEU A 61 -4.05 16.46 -12.63
C LEU A 61 -5.53 16.52 -12.29
N ARG A 62 -6.36 16.16 -13.24
CA ARG A 62 -7.80 15.98 -13.06
C ARG A 62 -8.11 14.50 -12.84
N VAL A 63 -8.70 14.16 -11.71
CA VAL A 63 -9.13 12.78 -11.43
C VAL A 63 -10.27 12.40 -12.38
N VAL A 64 -10.09 11.30 -13.10
CA VAL A 64 -11.08 10.69 -14.00
C VAL A 64 -11.84 9.59 -13.27
N GLY A 65 -11.15 8.73 -12.52
CA GLY A 65 -11.74 7.63 -11.78
C GLY A 65 -10.71 6.67 -11.22
N GLN A 66 -11.16 5.51 -10.77
CA GLN A 66 -10.34 4.46 -10.19
C GLN A 66 -10.43 3.18 -11.05
N LEU A 67 -9.29 2.56 -11.30
CA LEU A 67 -9.17 1.29 -11.99
C LEU A 67 -8.81 0.19 -10.99
N SER A 68 -9.58 -0.91 -11.00
CA SER A 68 -9.35 -2.11 -10.17
C SER A 68 -9.13 -1.79 -8.68
N GLN A 69 -9.77 -0.73 -8.16
CA GLN A 69 -9.63 -0.29 -6.76
C GLN A 69 -8.17 -0.16 -6.28
N SER A 70 -7.24 0.03 -7.20
CA SER A 70 -5.79 0.07 -6.94
C SER A 70 -5.10 1.25 -7.61
N TYR A 71 -5.62 1.72 -8.73
CA TYR A 71 -5.01 2.78 -9.50
C TYR A 71 -5.96 3.96 -9.71
N ILE A 72 -5.47 5.16 -9.48
CA ILE A 72 -6.20 6.39 -9.78
C ILE A 72 -5.85 6.82 -11.21
N VAL A 73 -6.86 6.91 -12.06
CA VAL A 73 -6.72 7.42 -13.43
C VAL A 73 -6.90 8.94 -13.40
N THR A 74 -5.91 9.65 -13.91
CA THR A 74 -5.92 11.11 -13.99
C THR A 74 -5.59 11.59 -15.39
N GLU A 75 -6.05 12.78 -15.74
CA GLU A 75 -5.74 13.49 -16.98
C GLU A 75 -4.94 14.75 -16.65
N GLY A 76 -3.91 15.01 -17.42
CA GLY A 76 -3.11 16.23 -17.42
C GLY A 76 -2.94 16.79 -18.83
N SER A 77 -2.23 17.92 -18.97
CA SER A 77 -2.00 18.59 -20.25
C SER A 77 -1.28 17.70 -21.27
N GLU A 78 -0.43 16.79 -20.81
CA GLU A 78 0.41 15.94 -21.65
C GLU A 78 -0.18 14.55 -21.93
N GLY A 79 -1.36 14.24 -21.37
CA GLY A 79 -2.00 12.94 -21.54
C GLY A 79 -2.60 12.36 -20.27
N MET A 80 -2.59 11.03 -20.18
CA MET A 80 -3.13 10.28 -19.05
C MET A 80 -2.02 9.88 -18.06
N TYR A 81 -2.31 9.98 -16.77
CA TYR A 81 -1.45 9.46 -15.71
C TYR A 81 -2.21 8.41 -14.90
N LEU A 82 -1.53 7.32 -14.63
CA LEU A 82 -2.01 6.25 -13.79
C LEU A 82 -1.20 6.26 -12.48
N VAL A 83 -1.87 6.51 -11.36
CA VAL A 83 -1.24 6.63 -10.05
C VAL A 83 -1.55 5.39 -9.23
N ASP A 84 -0.52 4.71 -8.75
CA ASP A 84 -0.66 3.61 -7.79
C ASP A 84 -1.05 4.20 -6.43
N GLN A 85 -2.28 3.93 -5.97
CA GLN A 85 -2.81 4.48 -4.72
C GLN A 85 -2.05 4.01 -3.49
N HIS A 86 -1.52 2.78 -3.50
CA HIS A 86 -0.74 2.24 -2.39
C HIS A 86 0.62 2.94 -2.31
N ALA A 87 1.36 2.97 -3.42
CA ALA A 87 2.67 3.62 -3.50
C ALA A 87 2.60 5.14 -3.21
N ALA A 88 1.55 5.81 -3.69
CA ALA A 88 1.28 7.21 -3.37
C ALA A 88 1.04 7.43 -1.87
N HIS A 89 0.21 6.58 -1.25
CA HIS A 89 -0.10 6.69 0.18
C HIS A 89 1.12 6.38 1.05
N GLU A 90 1.94 5.38 0.70
CA GLU A 90 3.24 5.12 1.36
C GLU A 90 4.12 6.38 1.39
N ARG A 91 4.26 7.07 0.27
CA ARG A 91 5.06 8.31 0.17
C ARG A 91 4.50 9.42 1.05
N ILE A 92 3.20 9.64 1.00
CA ILE A 92 2.52 10.65 1.81
C ILE A 92 2.74 10.40 3.30
N LEU A 93 2.54 9.16 3.75
CA LEU A 93 2.69 8.81 5.17
C LEU A 93 4.13 8.95 5.64
N LEU A 94 5.10 8.46 4.87
CA LEU A 94 6.52 8.58 5.19
C LEU A 94 6.92 10.05 5.39
N GLU A 95 6.60 10.93 4.42
CA GLU A 95 7.01 12.33 4.52
C GLU A 95 6.29 13.08 5.64
N ARG A 96 5.04 12.72 5.97
CA ARG A 96 4.34 13.23 7.15
C ARG A 96 5.03 12.85 8.45
N MET A 97 5.45 11.60 8.59
CA MET A 97 6.18 11.14 9.77
C MET A 97 7.51 11.85 9.90
N VAL A 98 8.30 11.94 8.84
CA VAL A 98 9.57 12.66 8.81
C VAL A 98 9.38 14.15 9.17
N ALA A 99 8.36 14.79 8.62
CA ALA A 99 8.07 16.19 8.93
C ALA A 99 7.66 16.39 10.40
N ALA A 100 6.85 15.48 10.93
CA ALA A 100 6.42 15.52 12.33
C ALA A 100 7.60 15.32 13.30
N LEU A 101 8.49 14.38 13.03
CA LEU A 101 9.72 14.16 13.79
C LEU A 101 10.62 15.41 13.79
N LYS A 102 10.87 15.99 12.62
CA LYS A 102 11.67 17.23 12.48
C LYS A 102 11.05 18.40 13.25
N ALA A 103 9.73 18.49 13.25
CA ALA A 103 8.98 19.52 13.99
C ALA A 103 8.82 19.20 15.49
N ARG A 104 9.30 18.03 15.96
CA ARG A 104 9.06 17.51 17.32
C ARG A 104 7.56 17.48 17.68
N ALA A 105 6.72 17.26 16.68
CA ALA A 105 5.28 17.12 16.88
C ALA A 105 4.95 15.72 17.42
N PRO A 106 3.84 15.54 18.16
CA PRO A 106 3.40 14.24 18.63
C PRO A 106 3.12 13.30 17.45
N ILE A 107 3.85 12.19 17.41
CA ILE A 107 3.68 11.13 16.38
C ILE A 107 3.08 9.86 16.98
N SER A 108 2.95 9.81 18.29
CA SER A 108 2.48 8.65 19.05
C SER A 108 1.01 8.80 19.43
N GLN A 109 0.30 7.70 19.41
CA GLN A 109 -1.07 7.57 19.90
C GLN A 109 -1.14 6.49 20.99
N ILE A 110 -1.64 6.86 22.16
CA ILE A 110 -1.87 5.94 23.26
C ILE A 110 -3.05 5.03 22.91
N LEU A 111 -2.89 3.75 23.17
CA LEU A 111 -3.91 2.74 23.02
C LEU A 111 -4.80 2.69 24.27
N LEU A 112 -6.12 2.52 24.08
CA LEU A 112 -7.06 2.35 25.20
C LEU A 112 -6.79 1.06 25.99
N THR A 113 -6.35 0.02 25.31
CA THR A 113 -5.95 -1.25 25.90
C THR A 113 -4.59 -1.62 25.32
N PRO A 114 -3.59 -1.93 26.17
CA PRO A 114 -2.31 -2.39 25.68
C PRO A 114 -2.45 -3.65 24.81
N ILE A 115 -1.68 -3.72 23.74
CA ILE A 115 -1.55 -4.94 22.93
C ILE A 115 -0.39 -5.73 23.49
N GLN A 116 -0.65 -7.01 23.82
CA GLN A 116 0.36 -7.89 24.41
C GLN A 116 0.51 -9.17 23.58
N PHE A 117 1.76 -9.64 23.46
CA PHE A 117 2.09 -10.93 22.87
C PHE A 117 3.43 -11.44 23.38
N GLU A 118 3.59 -12.77 23.36
CA GLU A 118 4.82 -13.43 23.77
C GLU A 118 5.90 -13.30 22.70
N LEU A 119 7.14 -13.09 23.12
CA LEU A 119 8.31 -12.98 22.26
C LEU A 119 9.20 -14.23 22.41
N ALA A 120 9.83 -14.63 21.31
CA ALA A 120 10.95 -15.55 21.37
C ALA A 120 12.18 -14.87 22.01
N PRO A 121 13.10 -15.59 22.66
CA PRO A 121 14.27 -15.00 23.31
C PRO A 121 15.12 -14.09 22.41
N ARG A 122 15.24 -14.44 21.12
CA ARG A 122 15.96 -13.61 20.12
C ARG A 122 15.24 -12.30 19.80
N GLU A 123 13.91 -12.30 19.83
CA GLU A 123 13.12 -11.09 19.61
C GLU A 123 13.24 -10.12 20.79
N VAL A 124 13.34 -10.63 22.02
CA VAL A 124 13.57 -9.83 23.22
C VAL A 124 14.88 -9.07 23.08
N GLU A 125 15.99 -9.75 22.79
CA GLU A 125 17.31 -9.14 22.59
C GLU A 125 17.28 -8.04 21.53
N ALA A 126 16.67 -8.35 20.36
CA ALA A 126 16.57 -7.43 19.24
C ALA A 126 15.73 -6.18 19.57
N ILE A 127 14.65 -6.33 20.35
CA ILE A 127 13.81 -5.20 20.78
C ILE A 127 14.56 -4.35 21.81
N GLU A 128 15.25 -4.96 22.78
CA GLU A 128 16.05 -4.24 23.79
C GLU A 128 17.14 -3.38 23.15
N GLU A 129 17.79 -3.88 22.10
CA GLU A 129 18.79 -3.14 21.33
C GLU A 129 18.23 -1.90 20.64
N HIS A 130 16.96 -1.96 20.18
CA HIS A 130 16.31 -0.89 19.42
C HIS A 130 15.25 -0.10 20.19
N LEU A 131 15.13 -0.30 21.51
CA LEU A 131 14.05 0.25 22.32
C LEU A 131 13.94 1.79 22.20
N GLN A 132 15.07 2.50 22.36
CA GLN A 132 15.10 3.96 22.26
C GLN A 132 14.75 4.47 20.87
N GLN A 133 15.13 3.76 19.84
CA GLN A 133 14.82 4.11 18.44
C GLN A 133 13.34 3.87 18.14
N LEU A 134 12.76 2.78 18.65
CA LEU A 134 11.32 2.49 18.55
C LEU A 134 10.48 3.56 19.27
N GLU A 135 10.92 3.99 20.48
CA GLU A 135 10.29 5.09 21.19
C GLU A 135 10.37 6.41 20.40
N HIS A 136 11.51 6.68 19.78
CA HIS A 136 11.70 7.89 18.99
C HIS A 136 10.73 7.98 17.80
N ILE A 137 10.42 6.87 17.14
CA ILE A 137 9.46 6.82 16.02
C ILE A 137 8.00 6.65 16.47
N GLY A 138 7.73 6.67 17.77
CA GLY A 138 6.38 6.81 18.32
C GLY A 138 5.78 5.55 18.94
N PHE A 139 6.54 4.48 19.15
CA PHE A 139 6.10 3.35 19.96
C PHE A 139 6.33 3.64 21.45
N ALA A 140 5.45 3.12 22.30
CA ALA A 140 5.72 2.95 23.72
C ALA A 140 5.54 1.48 24.07
N LEU A 141 6.64 0.82 24.41
CA LEU A 141 6.70 -0.63 24.64
C LEU A 141 7.44 -0.91 25.94
N GLU A 142 7.06 -2.02 26.55
CA GLU A 142 7.65 -2.53 27.76
C GLU A 142 7.72 -4.06 27.68
N ILE A 143 8.87 -4.64 28.04
CA ILE A 143 9.02 -6.08 28.17
C ILE A 143 8.68 -6.45 29.60
N LEU A 144 7.58 -7.21 29.74
CA LEU A 144 7.09 -7.72 31.02
C LEU A 144 7.72 -9.08 31.35
N GLU A 145 7.36 -9.63 32.52
CA GLU A 145 7.73 -10.99 32.89
C GLU A 145 7.34 -12.02 31.83
N HIS A 146 8.09 -13.12 31.74
CA HIS A 146 7.88 -14.22 30.77
C HIS A 146 7.98 -13.80 29.30
N SER A 147 8.88 -12.85 29.00
CA SER A 147 9.13 -12.38 27.61
C SER A 147 7.85 -11.86 26.90
N THR A 148 6.94 -11.26 27.64
CA THR A 148 5.73 -10.66 27.10
C THR A 148 6.02 -9.20 26.74
N LEU A 149 5.85 -8.83 25.46
CA LEU A 149 5.87 -7.43 25.03
C LEU A 149 4.49 -6.80 25.26
N SER A 150 4.49 -5.66 25.92
CA SER A 150 3.30 -4.82 26.11
C SER A 150 3.49 -3.50 25.37
N ILE A 151 2.60 -3.20 24.42
CA ILE A 151 2.61 -1.99 23.62
C ILE A 151 1.46 -1.10 24.07
N THR A 152 1.79 0.06 24.61
CA THR A 152 0.83 1.02 25.16
C THR A 152 0.58 2.20 24.24
N ALA A 153 1.51 2.49 23.30
CA ALA A 153 1.31 3.49 22.27
C ALA A 153 1.98 3.07 20.94
N VAL A 154 1.45 3.55 19.84
CA VAL A 154 1.95 3.28 18.47
C VAL A 154 2.01 4.59 17.68
N PRO A 155 2.80 4.66 16.59
CA PRO A 155 2.71 5.75 15.64
C PRO A 155 1.28 5.98 15.18
N ASN A 156 0.82 7.23 15.19
CA ASN A 156 -0.58 7.59 14.93
C ASN A 156 -1.09 7.15 13.55
N VAL A 157 -0.20 7.00 12.57
CA VAL A 157 -0.52 6.51 11.22
C VAL A 157 -0.98 5.05 11.21
N LEU A 158 -0.62 4.25 12.23
CA LEU A 158 -0.93 2.83 12.32
C LEU A 158 -2.32 2.50 12.89
N ILE A 159 -2.99 3.43 13.57
CA ILE A 159 -4.20 3.17 14.38
C ILE A 159 -5.31 2.44 13.62
N LYS A 160 -5.53 2.80 12.35
CA LYS A 160 -6.64 2.24 11.56
C LYS A 160 -6.41 0.81 11.09
N GLN A 161 -5.20 0.29 11.16
CA GLN A 161 -4.82 -0.97 10.51
C GLN A 161 -4.20 -2.00 11.46
N MET A 162 -4.12 -1.70 12.76
CA MET A 162 -3.40 -2.53 13.72
C MET A 162 -4.27 -3.61 14.37
N ASN A 163 -3.74 -4.82 14.32
CA ASN A 163 -4.08 -5.91 15.25
C ASN A 163 -2.78 -6.48 15.83
N ALA A 164 -2.87 -7.30 16.87
CA ALA A 164 -1.70 -7.84 17.57
C ALA A 164 -0.73 -8.57 16.63
N ARG A 165 -1.24 -9.35 15.68
CA ARG A 165 -0.42 -10.08 14.70
C ARG A 165 0.34 -9.15 13.77
N SER A 166 -0.33 -8.16 13.18
CA SER A 166 0.30 -7.20 12.28
C SER A 166 1.37 -6.36 12.98
N LEU A 167 1.15 -6.07 14.27
CA LEU A 167 2.09 -5.33 15.10
C LEU A 167 3.31 -6.17 15.47
N HIS A 168 3.11 -7.44 15.82
CA HIS A 168 4.20 -8.39 16.04
C HIS A 168 5.06 -8.53 14.78
N GLU A 169 4.45 -8.76 13.62
CA GLU A 169 5.16 -8.83 12.33
C GLU A 169 5.96 -7.56 12.05
N LEU A 170 5.38 -6.37 12.30
CA LEU A 170 6.08 -5.10 12.11
C LEU A 170 7.28 -4.95 13.05
N ILE A 171 7.11 -5.23 14.35
CA ILE A 171 8.21 -5.14 15.31
C ILE A 171 9.34 -6.12 14.94
N ALA A 172 9.01 -7.35 14.56
CA ALA A 172 9.98 -8.33 14.09
C ALA A 172 10.73 -7.84 12.84
N ASP A 173 10.03 -7.24 11.88
CA ASP A 173 10.64 -6.64 10.67
C ASP A 173 11.58 -5.47 11.04
N LEU A 174 11.20 -4.62 12.02
CA LEU A 174 12.00 -3.46 12.43
C LEU A 174 13.27 -3.84 13.18
N THR A 175 13.27 -4.96 13.86
CA THR A 175 14.40 -5.44 14.69
C THR A 175 15.21 -6.54 14.00
N ALA A 176 14.88 -6.90 12.74
CA ALA A 176 15.62 -7.90 11.99
C ALA A 176 17.01 -7.38 11.55
N PRO A 177 18.08 -8.19 11.67
CA PRO A 177 19.45 -7.73 11.45
C PRO A 177 19.81 -7.45 9.97
N GLU A 178 18.98 -7.76 9.01
CA GLU A 178 19.34 -7.81 7.59
C GLU A 178 18.59 -6.83 6.67
N HIS A 179 17.87 -5.85 7.17
CA HIS A 179 17.06 -5.00 6.30
C HIS A 179 17.64 -3.59 6.13
N VAL A 180 18.89 -3.52 5.65
CA VAL A 180 19.39 -2.29 5.03
C VAL A 180 18.92 -2.26 3.58
N GLY A 181 17.67 -1.82 3.39
CA GLY A 181 17.15 -1.47 2.07
C GLY A 181 17.87 -0.24 1.51
N HIS A 182 17.24 0.52 0.64
CA HIS A 182 17.79 1.76 0.09
C HIS A 182 17.87 2.93 1.10
N SER A 183 17.68 2.69 2.38
CA SER A 183 17.73 3.67 3.46
C SER A 183 19.12 3.74 4.04
N GLU A 184 19.62 4.95 4.31
CA GLU A 184 20.97 5.16 4.85
C GLU A 184 21.05 4.93 6.36
N THR A 185 19.92 5.04 7.07
CA THR A 185 19.84 4.91 8.54
C THR A 185 18.72 3.94 8.96
N TRP A 186 18.87 3.38 10.18
CA TRP A 186 17.83 2.55 10.80
C TRP A 186 16.47 3.30 10.89
N GLU A 187 16.51 4.56 11.26
CA GLU A 187 15.31 5.40 11.41
C GLU A 187 14.55 5.55 10.10
N GLU A 188 15.24 5.85 9.00
CA GLU A 188 14.62 5.97 7.68
C GLU A 188 13.99 4.66 7.23
N HIS A 189 14.68 3.54 7.47
CA HIS A 189 14.16 2.20 7.21
C HIS A 189 12.90 1.90 8.04
N ALA A 190 12.94 2.19 9.35
CA ALA A 190 11.83 1.96 10.25
C ALA A 190 10.60 2.80 9.87
N LEU A 191 10.79 4.08 9.56
CA LEU A 191 9.72 4.95 9.09
C LEU A 191 9.10 4.48 7.77
N ALA A 192 9.92 3.99 6.84
CA ALA A 192 9.44 3.42 5.58
C ALA A 192 8.58 2.17 5.81
N ASN A 193 9.00 1.26 6.71
CA ASN A 193 8.22 0.07 7.06
C ASN A 193 6.91 0.43 7.76
N VAL A 194 6.94 1.37 8.69
CA VAL A 194 5.73 1.88 9.35
C VAL A 194 4.76 2.48 8.32
N ALA A 195 5.25 3.30 7.41
CA ALA A 195 4.44 3.91 6.36
C ALA A 195 3.83 2.85 5.42
N CYS A 196 4.61 1.83 5.05
CA CYS A 196 4.15 0.71 4.23
C CYS A 196 3.03 -0.09 4.91
N LYS A 197 3.19 -0.43 6.19
CA LYS A 197 2.15 -1.16 6.96
C LYS A 197 0.90 -0.31 7.19
N ALA A 198 1.03 1.01 7.29
CA ALA A 198 -0.08 1.95 7.49
C ALA A 198 -0.81 2.33 6.18
N ALA A 199 -0.18 2.13 5.03
CA ALA A 199 -0.75 2.51 3.74
C ALA A 199 -2.00 1.69 3.39
N ILE A 200 -2.92 2.32 2.67
CA ILE A 200 -4.10 1.62 2.12
C ILE A 200 -3.63 0.47 1.23
N LYS A 201 -4.28 -0.69 1.38
CA LYS A 201 -3.95 -1.87 0.58
C LYS A 201 -4.56 -1.76 -0.81
N ALA A 202 -4.06 -2.59 -1.74
CA ALA A 202 -4.72 -2.82 -3.02
C ALA A 202 -6.18 -3.29 -2.79
N ASN A 203 -7.06 -3.03 -3.76
CA ASN A 203 -8.50 -3.31 -3.70
C ASN A 203 -9.27 -2.48 -2.65
N TYR A 204 -8.76 -1.31 -2.28
CA TYR A 204 -9.48 -0.34 -1.45
C TYR A 204 -10.18 0.69 -2.34
N PHE A 205 -11.51 0.76 -2.23
CA PHE A 205 -12.29 1.75 -2.98
C PHE A 205 -12.09 3.14 -2.38
N LEU A 206 -11.77 4.10 -3.25
CA LEU A 206 -11.68 5.52 -2.92
C LEU A 206 -12.82 6.29 -3.62
N THR A 207 -13.46 7.17 -2.89
CA THR A 207 -14.35 8.18 -3.47
C THR A 207 -13.57 9.17 -4.32
N VAL A 208 -14.24 9.88 -5.22
CA VAL A 208 -13.60 10.94 -6.05
C VAL A 208 -12.94 12.02 -5.17
N SER A 209 -13.54 12.34 -4.02
CA SER A 209 -12.99 13.30 -3.07
C SER A 209 -11.68 12.81 -2.47
N GLU A 210 -11.64 11.54 -2.02
CA GLU A 210 -10.43 10.93 -1.43
C GLU A 210 -9.32 10.78 -2.47
N MET A 211 -9.66 10.44 -3.73
CA MET A 211 -8.67 10.41 -4.81
C MET A 211 -8.05 11.78 -5.07
N ARG A 212 -8.87 12.85 -5.09
CA ARG A 212 -8.37 14.23 -5.26
C ARG A 212 -7.48 14.64 -4.10
N GLU A 213 -7.90 14.37 -2.88
CA GLU A 213 -7.12 14.65 -1.69
C GLU A 213 -5.77 13.93 -1.71
N MET A 214 -5.76 12.65 -2.11
CA MET A 214 -4.51 11.87 -2.24
C MET A 214 -3.56 12.49 -3.29
N ILE A 215 -4.06 12.90 -4.45
CA ILE A 215 -3.24 13.56 -5.49
C ILE A 215 -2.70 14.90 -4.98
N GLU A 216 -3.51 15.69 -4.28
CA GLU A 216 -3.08 16.95 -3.70
C GLU A 216 -1.99 16.75 -2.64
N GLN A 217 -2.19 15.78 -1.72
CA GLN A 217 -1.21 15.45 -0.69
C GLN A 217 0.10 14.91 -1.29
N LEU A 218 0.01 14.05 -2.32
CA LEU A 218 1.18 13.57 -3.04
C LEU A 218 1.95 14.73 -3.69
N GLY A 219 1.25 15.70 -4.26
CA GLY A 219 1.84 16.92 -4.84
C GLY A 219 2.58 17.81 -3.85
N GLN A 220 2.30 17.66 -2.54
CA GLN A 220 2.97 18.38 -1.46
C GLN A 220 4.22 17.66 -0.96
N THR A 221 4.47 16.42 -1.37
CA THR A 221 5.66 15.65 -0.99
C THR A 221 6.91 16.13 -1.76
N ASN A 222 8.10 15.89 -1.18
CA ASN A 222 9.36 16.24 -1.82
C ASN A 222 9.72 15.28 -2.97
N ALA A 223 9.27 14.03 -2.90
CA ALA A 223 9.56 13.00 -3.89
C ALA A 223 8.28 12.31 -4.40
N PRO A 224 7.36 13.03 -5.08
CA PRO A 224 6.03 12.51 -5.44
C PRO A 224 6.06 11.37 -6.46
N PHE A 225 7.19 11.13 -7.13
CA PHE A 225 7.31 10.15 -8.21
C PHE A 225 7.83 8.77 -7.76
N SER A 226 8.22 8.62 -6.49
CA SER A 226 8.72 7.36 -5.93
C SER A 226 8.14 7.07 -4.56
N CYS A 227 7.79 5.81 -4.28
CA CYS A 227 7.39 5.39 -2.93
C CYS A 227 8.61 5.25 -2.00
N CYS A 228 8.38 4.87 -0.75
CA CYS A 228 9.44 4.63 0.24
C CYS A 228 10.44 3.53 -0.18
N HIS A 229 10.04 2.60 -1.04
CA HIS A 229 10.88 1.52 -1.57
C HIS A 229 11.46 1.81 -2.97
N GLY A 230 11.38 3.06 -3.45
CA GLY A 230 11.90 3.46 -4.76
C GLY A 230 11.04 3.03 -5.96
N ARG A 231 9.88 2.40 -5.76
CA ARG A 231 8.95 2.06 -6.85
C ARG A 231 8.26 3.33 -7.35
N PRO A 232 7.96 3.45 -8.66
CA PRO A 232 7.24 4.61 -9.18
C PRO A 232 5.83 4.70 -8.58
N THR A 233 5.42 5.90 -8.17
CA THR A 233 4.06 6.19 -7.69
C THR A 233 3.10 6.42 -8.84
N MET A 234 3.60 6.79 -10.02
CA MET A 234 2.78 7.02 -11.19
C MET A 234 3.50 6.69 -12.50
N VAL A 235 2.71 6.40 -13.53
CA VAL A 235 3.16 6.23 -14.90
C VAL A 235 2.38 7.17 -15.82
N HIS A 236 3.03 7.63 -16.90
CA HIS A 236 2.45 8.58 -17.86
C HIS A 236 2.28 7.94 -19.23
N PHE A 237 1.12 8.16 -19.83
CA PHE A 237 0.79 7.80 -21.20
C PHE A 237 0.54 9.07 -21.99
N SER A 238 1.49 9.46 -22.88
CA SER A 238 1.33 10.66 -23.67
C SER A 238 0.14 10.56 -24.64
N LEU A 239 -0.46 11.70 -24.98
CA LEU A 239 -1.56 11.73 -25.92
C LEU A 239 -1.15 11.12 -27.28
N SER A 240 0.07 11.43 -27.75
CA SER A 240 0.61 10.87 -29.00
C SER A 240 0.82 9.35 -28.94
N ALA A 241 1.16 8.78 -27.77
CA ALA A 241 1.24 7.35 -27.61
C ALA A 241 -0.16 6.71 -27.71
N LEU A 242 -1.14 7.30 -27.04
CA LEU A 242 -2.53 6.84 -27.12
C LEU A 242 -3.09 6.92 -28.56
N GLU A 243 -2.89 8.05 -29.25
CA GLU A 243 -3.32 8.24 -30.63
C GLU A 243 -2.73 7.18 -31.57
N ARG A 244 -1.47 6.84 -31.38
CA ARG A 244 -0.78 5.81 -32.17
C ARG A 244 -1.37 4.43 -31.94
N GLU A 245 -1.68 4.06 -30.70
CA GLU A 245 -2.33 2.76 -30.40
C GLU A 245 -3.72 2.65 -31.07
N PHE A 246 -4.43 3.76 -31.24
CA PHE A 246 -5.71 3.80 -31.95
C PHE A 246 -5.57 4.02 -33.48
N GLY A 247 -4.35 4.02 -34.01
CA GLY A 247 -4.11 4.18 -35.45
C GLY A 247 -4.52 5.55 -36.00
N ARG A 248 -4.54 6.59 -35.16
CA ARG A 248 -4.95 7.94 -35.54
C ARG A 248 -3.81 8.80 -36.12
N ARG A 249 -2.56 8.30 -36.07
CA ARG A 249 -1.34 8.88 -36.68
C ARG A 249 -0.37 7.78 -37.10
#